data_bde665236ef09a292fea5e7dd75d9c4c
#
_entry.id   bde665236ef09a292fea5e7dd75d9c4c
#
_cell.length_a   1.000
_cell.length_b   1.000
_cell.length_c   1.000
_cell.angle_alpha   90.00
_cell.angle_beta   90.00
_cell.angle_gamma   90.00
#
_symmetry.space_group_name_H-M   'P 1'
#
loop_
_entity.id
_entity.type
_entity.pdbx_description
1 polymer ?
#
loop_
_entity_poly.entity_id
_entity_poly.type
_entity_poly.pdbx_seq_one_letter_code
_entity_poly.pdbx_strand_id
1 'polypeptide(L)'
;MKSEKTGTNIQKKFDFSPPRPRPFLASLPAKIDTYEEGVARLFQWRTGLDYYATIDQIVDFIVNTRRTKIVDFLSDTATLALRLAGRKAFFGKIQSFDSNVTLLERARQRARHLNLGQVIEFRQFEEQGWPVPDGFAEIAVSIFDFHRQQAQRFLHEAFRILSREGYLLLAEMIEPRTFWNRIGQGWQKLHLRVIQRNSAEAQGVYYDQEEIIRMLFDTGFRQVVIQGLKIPSSPHKGVFSLVAATK
;
A
#
# COMPACT_ATOMS: atom_id res chain seq x y z
N MET A 1 8.88 -37.43 -1.88
CA MET A 1 7.56 -37.16 -1.30
C MET A 1 7.73 -36.45 0.04
N LYS A 2 8.06 -35.13 0.04
CA LYS A 2 8.14 -34.23 1.23
C LYS A 2 8.08 -32.79 0.74
N SER A 3 6.96 -32.37 0.15
CA SER A 3 6.80 -31.00 -0.35
C SER A 3 5.54 -30.26 0.15
N GLU A 4 4.74 -30.88 1.03
CA GLU A 4 3.41 -30.31 1.36
C GLU A 4 3.30 -29.59 2.72
N LYS A 5 4.36 -29.56 3.53
CA LYS A 5 4.23 -28.96 4.88
C LYS A 5 4.65 -27.49 5.00
N THR A 6 5.29 -26.91 3.98
CA THR A 6 5.77 -25.52 4.04
C THR A 6 4.70 -24.49 3.67
N GLY A 7 3.75 -24.83 2.79
CA GLY A 7 2.70 -23.93 2.33
C GLY A 7 1.67 -23.54 3.40
N THR A 8 1.33 -24.48 4.28
CA THR A 8 0.25 -24.30 5.28
C THR A 8 0.63 -23.35 6.43
N ASN A 9 1.92 -23.19 6.70
CA ASN A 9 2.39 -22.33 7.80
C ASN A 9 2.45 -20.85 7.40
N ILE A 10 2.63 -20.56 6.12
CA ILE A 10 2.70 -19.20 5.56
C ILE A 10 1.29 -18.63 5.42
N GLN A 11 0.33 -19.38 4.92
CA GLN A 11 -1.06 -18.95 4.81
C GLN A 11 -1.68 -18.59 6.17
N LYS A 12 -1.35 -19.31 7.24
CA LYS A 12 -1.76 -18.94 8.61
C LYS A 12 -1.12 -17.67 9.14
N LYS A 13 0.04 -17.26 8.62
CA LYS A 13 0.76 -16.04 9.00
C LYS A 13 0.17 -14.80 8.33
N PHE A 14 -0.53 -14.99 7.20
CA PHE A 14 -1.16 -13.95 6.39
C PHE A 14 -2.68 -14.13 6.31
N ASP A 15 -3.33 -14.30 7.47
CA ASP A 15 -4.79 -14.36 7.54
C ASP A 15 -5.36 -12.92 7.54
N PHE A 16 -5.95 -12.53 6.42
CA PHE A 16 -6.63 -11.26 6.24
C PHE A 16 -8.15 -11.43 6.38
N SER A 17 -8.59 -12.06 7.45
CA SER A 17 -10.02 -12.10 7.75
C SER A 17 -10.60 -10.69 7.84
N PRO A 18 -11.79 -10.41 7.27
CA PRO A 18 -12.35 -9.08 7.27
C PRO A 18 -12.54 -8.59 8.72
N PRO A 19 -12.02 -7.39 9.06
CA PRO A 19 -12.16 -6.86 10.41
C PRO A 19 -13.61 -6.54 10.72
N ARG A 20 -13.99 -6.73 11.96
CA ARG A 20 -15.25 -6.17 12.46
C ARG A 20 -15.13 -4.64 12.44
N PRO A 21 -16.13 -3.91 11.95
CA PRO A 21 -16.09 -2.46 11.94
C PRO A 21 -15.89 -1.92 13.36
N ARG A 22 -14.79 -1.21 13.58
CA ARG A 22 -14.48 -0.56 14.87
C ARG A 22 -14.57 0.95 14.70
N PRO A 23 -15.26 1.66 15.60
CA PRO A 23 -15.44 3.11 15.50
C PRO A 23 -14.22 3.87 16.01
N PHE A 24 -13.06 3.76 15.34
CA PHE A 24 -11.87 4.55 15.70
C PHE A 24 -11.91 5.98 15.12
N LEU A 25 -12.74 6.22 14.08
CA LEU A 25 -12.78 7.50 13.36
C LEU A 25 -13.68 8.57 13.99
N ALA A 26 -14.41 8.28 15.06
CA ALA A 26 -15.24 9.27 15.72
C ALA A 26 -14.47 10.42 16.41
N SER A 27 -13.13 10.31 16.51
CA SER A 27 -12.27 11.32 17.14
C SER A 27 -11.35 12.09 16.18
N LEU A 28 -11.40 11.81 14.88
CA LEU A 28 -10.71 12.66 13.91
C LEU A 28 -11.53 13.94 13.72
N PRO A 29 -10.89 15.13 13.79
CA PRO A 29 -11.64 16.39 13.62
C PRO A 29 -12.33 16.42 12.25
N ALA A 30 -13.55 16.95 12.23
CA ALA A 30 -14.51 16.94 11.15
C ALA A 30 -14.11 17.70 9.86
N LYS A 31 -12.88 18.14 9.70
CA LYS A 31 -12.31 18.56 8.42
C LYS A 31 -11.45 17.43 7.87
N ILE A 32 -12.12 16.41 7.32
CA ILE A 32 -11.49 15.50 6.38
C ILE A 32 -10.96 16.39 5.25
N ASP A 33 -9.68 16.26 4.94
CA ASP A 33 -9.06 17.00 3.84
C ASP A 33 -9.80 16.64 2.55
N THR A 34 -10.28 17.63 1.82
CA THR A 34 -10.98 17.44 0.54
C THR A 34 -10.16 16.61 -0.47
N TYR A 35 -8.84 16.65 -0.34
CA TYR A 35 -7.93 15.81 -1.11
C TYR A 35 -8.09 14.33 -0.73
N GLU A 36 -8.04 14.00 0.57
CA GLU A 36 -8.20 12.62 1.05
C GLU A 36 -9.58 12.04 0.71
N GLU A 37 -10.64 12.85 0.78
CA GLU A 37 -11.96 12.44 0.30
C GLU A 37 -11.96 12.14 -1.20
N GLY A 38 -11.22 12.91 -1.98
CA GLY A 38 -11.01 12.68 -3.42
C GLY A 38 -10.34 11.33 -3.67
N VAL A 39 -9.26 11.03 -2.93
CA VAL A 39 -8.55 9.74 -2.99
C VAL A 39 -9.48 8.61 -2.58
N ALA A 40 -10.22 8.74 -1.48
CA ALA A 40 -11.14 7.72 -1.00
C ALA A 40 -12.27 7.41 -2.00
N ARG A 41 -12.86 8.45 -2.64
CA ARG A 41 -13.86 8.29 -3.70
C ARG A 41 -13.28 7.61 -4.94
N LEU A 42 -12.08 8.00 -5.37
CA LEU A 42 -11.40 7.38 -6.51
C LEU A 42 -11.12 5.91 -6.23
N PHE A 43 -10.60 5.61 -5.03
CA PHE A 43 -10.35 4.26 -4.58
C PHE A 43 -11.63 3.40 -4.59
N GLN A 44 -12.71 3.90 -3.99
CA GLN A 44 -13.99 3.20 -3.95
C GLN A 44 -14.56 2.99 -5.35
N TRP A 45 -14.46 4.00 -6.23
CA TRP A 45 -14.92 3.87 -7.61
C TRP A 45 -14.15 2.79 -8.39
N ARG A 46 -12.83 2.70 -8.20
CA ARG A 46 -11.99 1.73 -8.89
C ARG A 46 -12.12 0.32 -8.32
N THR A 47 -12.09 0.19 -7.02
CA THR A 47 -11.99 -1.11 -6.34
C THR A 47 -13.34 -1.64 -5.87
N GLY A 48 -14.31 -0.74 -5.64
CA GLY A 48 -15.57 -1.03 -4.98
C GLY A 48 -15.44 -1.36 -3.48
N LEU A 49 -14.27 -1.04 -2.89
CA LEU A 49 -13.97 -1.20 -1.46
C LEU A 49 -14.07 0.13 -0.74
N ASP A 50 -14.37 0.09 0.55
CA ASP A 50 -14.21 1.26 1.41
C ASP A 50 -12.72 1.50 1.69
N TYR A 51 -12.24 2.71 1.41
CA TYR A 51 -10.83 3.10 1.53
C TYR A 51 -10.31 2.93 2.95
N TYR A 52 -11.05 3.47 3.91
CA TYR A 52 -10.60 3.48 5.29
C TYR A 52 -10.66 2.10 5.94
N ALA A 53 -11.70 1.32 5.65
CA ALA A 53 -11.79 -0.05 6.11
C ALA A 53 -10.67 -0.92 5.53
N THR A 54 -10.28 -0.69 4.28
CA THR A 54 -9.17 -1.40 3.64
C THR A 54 -7.83 -1.05 4.30
N ILE A 55 -7.59 0.24 4.58
CA ILE A 55 -6.38 0.64 5.32
C ILE A 55 -6.37 0.04 6.72
N ASP A 56 -7.50 0.02 7.42
CA ASP A 56 -7.58 -0.58 8.75
C ASP A 56 -7.25 -2.08 8.74
N GLN A 57 -7.63 -2.83 7.70
CA GLN A 57 -7.20 -4.23 7.52
C GLN A 57 -5.67 -4.36 7.42
N ILE A 58 -5.05 -3.51 6.61
CA ILE A 58 -3.58 -3.51 6.43
C ILE A 58 -2.89 -3.12 7.73
N VAL A 59 -3.41 -2.11 8.43
CA VAL A 59 -2.91 -1.69 9.74
C VAL A 59 -3.00 -2.82 10.77
N ASP A 60 -4.14 -3.50 10.85
CA ASP A 60 -4.32 -4.63 11.77
C ASP A 60 -3.37 -5.79 11.43
N PHE A 61 -3.12 -6.04 10.13
CA PHE A 61 -2.09 -6.99 9.71
C PHE A 61 -0.70 -6.58 10.21
N ILE A 62 -0.28 -5.32 9.97
CA ILE A 62 1.03 -4.82 10.41
C ILE A 62 1.18 -4.94 11.93
N VAL A 63 0.18 -4.53 12.71
CA VAL A 63 0.17 -4.64 14.18
C VAL A 63 0.34 -6.10 14.63
N ASN A 64 -0.33 -7.03 13.96
CA ASN A 64 -0.26 -8.46 14.30
C ASN A 64 1.13 -9.07 14.02
N THR A 65 1.92 -8.48 13.11
CA THR A 65 3.31 -8.93 12.87
C THR A 65 4.25 -8.59 14.03
N ARG A 66 3.86 -7.65 14.92
CA ARG A 66 4.69 -7.09 16.01
C ARG A 66 5.99 -6.46 15.54
N ARG A 67 6.06 -6.04 14.27
CA ARG A 67 7.21 -5.33 13.72
C ARG A 67 7.16 -3.87 14.14
N THR A 68 8.34 -3.27 14.33
CA THR A 68 8.49 -1.96 14.97
C THR A 68 9.08 -0.88 14.05
N LYS A 69 9.77 -1.27 12.97
CA LYS A 69 10.40 -0.35 12.02
C LYS A 69 9.68 -0.39 10.69
N ILE A 70 8.79 0.56 10.48
CA ILE A 70 7.92 0.60 9.30
C ILE A 70 8.37 1.74 8.39
N VAL A 71 8.45 1.48 7.09
CA VAL A 71 8.64 2.49 6.05
C VAL A 71 7.39 2.51 5.17
N ASP A 72 6.74 3.67 5.12
CA ASP A 72 5.50 3.91 4.35
C ASP A 72 5.84 4.81 3.16
N PHE A 73 5.68 4.27 1.95
CA PHE A 73 6.05 4.95 0.71
C PHE A 73 4.85 5.56 0.01
N LEU A 74 5.06 6.78 -0.51
CA LEU A 74 4.06 7.53 -1.26
C LEU A 74 2.79 7.67 -0.45
N SER A 75 3.02 8.16 0.75
CA SER A 75 2.03 8.15 1.81
C SER A 75 0.89 9.15 1.60
N ASP A 76 0.97 10.01 0.56
CA ASP A 76 0.04 11.10 0.32
C ASP A 76 -0.21 11.91 1.63
N THR A 77 -1.42 11.82 2.18
CA THR A 77 -1.79 12.44 3.46
C THR A 77 -1.45 11.57 4.67
N ALA A 78 -0.65 10.52 4.48
CA ALA A 78 -0.16 9.57 5.49
C ALA A 78 -1.29 8.86 6.27
N THR A 79 -2.39 8.56 5.60
CA THR A 79 -3.55 7.92 6.26
C THR A 79 -3.18 6.58 6.90
N LEU A 80 -2.37 5.75 6.23
CA LEU A 80 -1.88 4.49 6.82
C LEU A 80 -1.03 4.76 8.06
N ALA A 81 -0.01 5.63 7.94
CA ALA A 81 0.92 5.91 9.03
C ALA A 81 0.20 6.49 10.26
N LEU A 82 -0.75 7.41 10.06
CA LEU A 82 -1.54 8.00 11.14
C LEU A 82 -2.42 6.96 11.84
N ARG A 83 -3.09 6.08 11.07
CA ARG A 83 -3.92 5.02 11.62
C ARG A 83 -3.11 3.97 12.35
N LEU A 84 -1.94 3.59 11.82
CA LEU A 84 -1.03 2.65 12.45
C LEU A 84 -0.48 3.21 13.77
N ALA A 85 0.03 4.45 13.76
CA ALA A 85 0.55 5.12 14.95
C ALA A 85 -0.50 5.33 16.05
N GLY A 86 -1.77 5.48 15.65
CA GLY A 86 -2.89 5.60 16.58
C GLY A 86 -3.34 4.27 17.22
N ARG A 87 -2.82 3.12 16.79
CA ARG A 87 -3.14 1.82 17.40
C ARG A 87 -2.40 1.65 18.72
N LYS A 88 -3.12 1.45 19.82
CA LYS A 88 -2.52 1.21 21.16
C LYS A 88 -1.57 0.01 21.21
N ALA A 89 -1.74 -0.96 20.31
CA ALA A 89 -0.90 -2.15 20.22
C ALA A 89 0.34 -1.97 19.32
N PHE A 90 0.54 -0.79 18.73
CA PHE A 90 1.71 -0.48 17.93
C PHE A 90 2.75 0.26 18.79
N PHE A 91 3.95 -0.32 18.89
CA PHE A 91 5.06 0.20 19.71
C PHE A 91 6.29 0.52 18.87
N GLY A 92 6.09 0.88 17.60
CA GLY A 92 7.17 1.08 16.65
C GLY A 92 7.41 2.55 16.28
N LYS A 93 8.22 2.71 15.23
CA LYS A 93 8.49 3.96 14.54
C LYS A 93 8.13 3.80 13.07
N ILE A 94 7.61 4.87 12.49
CA ILE A 94 7.20 4.91 11.09
C ILE A 94 8.00 6.01 10.42
N GLN A 95 8.68 5.68 9.32
CA GLN A 95 9.19 6.68 8.38
C GLN A 95 8.25 6.73 7.19
N SER A 96 7.63 7.88 6.99
CA SER A 96 6.63 8.11 5.95
C SER A 96 7.21 9.05 4.89
N PHE A 97 7.21 8.61 3.64
CA PHE A 97 7.86 9.29 2.54
C PHE A 97 6.87 9.75 1.49
N ASP A 98 7.03 10.95 0.99
CA ASP A 98 6.36 11.45 -0.20
C ASP A 98 7.25 12.44 -0.96
N SER A 99 7.07 12.57 -2.26
CA SER A 99 7.74 13.59 -3.08
C SER A 99 7.05 14.96 -2.96
N ASN A 100 5.78 14.99 -2.61
CA ASN A 100 4.97 16.19 -2.52
C ASN A 100 5.08 16.85 -1.14
N VAL A 101 5.87 17.92 -1.06
CA VAL A 101 6.10 18.69 0.17
C VAL A 101 4.80 19.19 0.79
N THR A 102 3.82 19.59 -0.03
CA THR A 102 2.54 20.09 0.48
C THR A 102 1.74 19.02 1.19
N LEU A 103 1.72 17.78 0.65
CA LEU A 103 1.07 16.65 1.29
C LEU A 103 1.79 16.24 2.58
N LEU A 104 3.12 16.22 2.56
CA LEU A 104 3.92 15.95 3.76
C LEU A 104 3.66 16.96 4.88
N GLU A 105 3.54 18.26 4.54
CA GLU A 105 3.27 19.27 5.57
C GLU A 105 1.86 19.10 6.17
N ARG A 106 0.87 18.79 5.35
CA ARG A 106 -0.48 18.43 5.84
C ARG A 106 -0.44 17.19 6.75
N ALA A 107 0.30 16.16 6.35
CA ALA A 107 0.49 14.96 7.16
C ALA A 107 1.16 15.27 8.51
N ARG A 108 2.20 16.14 8.52
CA ARG A 108 2.84 16.63 9.75
C ARG A 108 1.88 17.37 10.67
N GLN A 109 1.06 18.27 10.11
CA GLN A 109 0.06 19.01 10.88
C GLN A 109 -0.97 18.06 11.51
N ARG A 110 -1.47 17.07 10.76
CA ARG A 110 -2.37 16.04 11.29
C ARG A 110 -1.72 15.22 12.40
N ALA A 111 -0.48 14.79 12.21
CA ALA A 111 0.25 14.03 13.23
C ALA A 111 0.47 14.84 14.52
N ARG A 112 0.80 16.13 14.42
CA ARG A 112 0.91 17.03 15.58
C ARG A 112 -0.42 17.16 16.31
N HIS A 113 -1.51 17.37 15.58
CA HIS A 113 -2.85 17.51 16.16
C HIS A 113 -3.30 16.25 16.90
N LEU A 114 -2.89 15.07 16.42
CA LEU A 114 -3.18 13.78 17.03
C LEU A 114 -2.14 13.34 18.09
N ASN A 115 -1.12 14.16 18.38
CA ASN A 115 0.01 13.84 19.26
C ASN A 115 0.81 12.60 18.82
N LEU A 116 0.90 12.36 17.49
CA LEU A 116 1.59 11.21 16.89
C LEU A 116 2.99 11.56 16.33
N GLY A 117 3.44 12.81 16.44
CA GLY A 117 4.71 13.28 15.89
C GLY A 117 5.95 12.59 16.46
N GLN A 118 5.84 11.94 17.62
CA GLN A 118 6.92 11.15 18.19
C GLN A 118 7.03 9.74 17.60
N VAL A 119 5.98 9.27 16.91
CA VAL A 119 5.89 7.92 16.33
C VAL A 119 6.19 7.95 14.84
N ILE A 120 5.83 9.05 14.15
CA ILE A 120 5.94 9.17 12.70
C ILE A 120 6.98 10.24 12.35
N GLU A 121 7.95 9.87 11.54
CA GLU A 121 8.91 10.78 10.90
C GLU A 121 8.52 10.95 9.44
N PHE A 122 8.26 12.20 9.02
CA PHE A 122 7.91 12.53 7.63
C PHE A 122 9.13 13.06 6.89
N ARG A 123 9.47 12.42 5.78
CA ARG A 123 10.62 12.79 4.94
C ARG A 123 10.20 12.96 3.50
N GLN A 124 10.74 13.98 2.86
CA GLN A 124 10.70 14.07 1.41
C GLN A 124 11.73 13.12 0.80
N PHE A 125 11.37 12.45 -0.26
CA PHE A 125 12.35 11.72 -1.06
C PHE A 125 12.50 12.39 -2.44
N GLU A 126 13.73 12.31 -2.96
CA GLU A 126 14.06 12.75 -4.30
C GLU A 126 14.25 11.51 -5.20
N GLU A 127 14.23 11.73 -6.52
CA GLU A 127 14.37 10.65 -7.51
C GLU A 127 15.67 9.83 -7.37
N GLN A 128 16.67 10.35 -6.66
CA GLN A 128 18.01 9.74 -6.55
C GLN A 128 18.08 8.53 -5.61
N GLY A 129 17.03 8.20 -4.90
CA GLY A 129 16.98 7.07 -3.96
C GLY A 129 16.32 7.44 -2.64
N TRP A 130 16.03 6.41 -1.86
CA TRP A 130 15.36 6.64 -0.58
C TRP A 130 16.39 6.84 0.53
N PRO A 131 16.28 7.91 1.33
CA PRO A 131 17.25 8.21 2.39
C PRO A 131 17.04 7.30 3.61
N VAL A 132 16.99 6.00 3.37
CA VAL A 132 16.82 4.92 4.36
C VAL A 132 18.03 4.01 4.26
N PRO A 133 18.71 3.69 5.38
CA PRO A 133 19.83 2.75 5.38
C PRO A 133 19.43 1.33 4.92
N ASP A 134 20.40 0.60 4.37
CA ASP A 134 20.22 -0.80 4.00
C ASP A 134 19.81 -1.62 5.23
N GLY A 135 18.85 -2.51 5.06
CA GLY A 135 18.41 -3.41 6.12
C GLY A 135 17.73 -2.75 7.32
N PHE A 136 17.31 -1.50 7.20
CA PHE A 136 16.68 -0.76 8.30
C PHE A 136 15.25 -1.21 8.60
N ALA A 137 14.42 -1.36 7.56
CA ALA A 137 12.99 -1.56 7.69
C ALA A 137 12.63 -3.03 7.95
N GLU A 138 11.74 -3.27 8.88
CA GLU A 138 11.14 -4.60 9.07
C GLU A 138 9.90 -4.78 8.19
N ILE A 139 9.21 -3.68 7.86
CA ILE A 139 8.13 -3.63 6.87
C ILE A 139 8.33 -2.40 5.99
N ALA A 140 8.26 -2.61 4.68
CA ALA A 140 8.09 -1.57 3.68
C ALA A 140 6.68 -1.69 3.10
N VAL A 141 5.90 -0.61 3.08
CA VAL A 141 4.51 -0.64 2.63
C VAL A 141 4.22 0.44 1.61
N SER A 142 3.43 0.10 0.57
CA SER A 142 2.87 1.05 -0.40
C SER A 142 1.43 0.65 -0.70
N ILE A 143 0.53 1.63 -0.65
CA ILE A 143 -0.90 1.41 -0.86
C ILE A 143 -1.40 2.24 -2.02
N PHE A 144 -1.93 1.57 -3.05
CA PHE A 144 -2.60 2.17 -4.19
C PHE A 144 -1.75 3.21 -4.94
N ASP A 145 -0.44 2.92 -5.04
CA ASP A 145 0.51 3.85 -5.67
C ASP A 145 1.62 3.17 -6.47
N PHE A 146 1.80 1.86 -6.32
CA PHE A 146 2.83 1.10 -7.03
C PHE A 146 2.69 1.20 -8.55
N HIS A 147 1.46 1.24 -9.09
CA HIS A 147 1.18 1.40 -10.51
C HIS A 147 1.69 2.72 -11.10
N ARG A 148 1.98 3.74 -10.27
CA ARG A 148 2.53 5.04 -10.68
C ARG A 148 4.05 5.08 -10.64
N GLN A 149 4.71 4.01 -10.16
CA GLN A 149 6.15 3.94 -9.96
C GLN A 149 6.87 3.25 -11.10
N GLN A 150 8.18 3.48 -11.19
CA GLN A 150 9.06 2.60 -11.94
C GLN A 150 9.26 1.30 -11.13
N ALA A 151 8.45 0.29 -11.43
CA ALA A 151 8.30 -0.90 -10.59
C ALA A 151 9.63 -1.55 -10.19
N GLN A 152 10.54 -1.79 -11.16
CA GLN A 152 11.82 -2.41 -10.85
C GLN A 152 12.66 -1.59 -9.87
N ARG A 153 12.76 -0.28 -10.10
CA ARG A 153 13.50 0.62 -9.20
C ARG A 153 12.89 0.63 -7.81
N PHE A 154 11.55 0.73 -7.72
CA PHE A 154 10.83 0.66 -6.46
C PHE A 154 11.14 -0.64 -5.72
N LEU A 155 11.04 -1.79 -6.39
CA LEU A 155 11.27 -3.09 -5.78
C LEU A 155 12.72 -3.27 -5.32
N HIS A 156 13.72 -2.82 -6.10
CA HIS A 156 15.12 -2.86 -5.68
C HIS A 156 15.39 -2.02 -4.44
N GLU A 157 14.83 -0.80 -4.37
CA GLU A 157 14.97 0.05 -3.21
C GLU A 157 14.24 -0.53 -1.98
N ALA A 158 13.02 -1.05 -2.16
CA ALA A 158 12.31 -1.74 -1.10
C ALA A 158 13.11 -2.94 -0.58
N PHE A 159 13.69 -3.73 -1.50
CA PHE A 159 14.54 -4.85 -1.12
C PHE A 159 15.80 -4.40 -0.38
N ARG A 160 16.46 -3.33 -0.86
CA ARG A 160 17.67 -2.79 -0.21
C ARG A 160 17.42 -2.41 1.24
N ILE A 161 16.37 -1.63 1.50
CA ILE A 161 16.08 -1.09 2.82
C ILE A 161 15.51 -2.10 3.80
N LEU A 162 14.90 -3.20 3.31
CA LEU A 162 14.35 -4.23 4.18
C LEU A 162 15.44 -5.00 4.91
N SER A 163 15.23 -5.23 6.19
CA SER A 163 16.05 -6.14 7.00
C SER A 163 15.88 -7.58 6.53
N ARG A 164 16.78 -8.44 6.96
CA ARG A 164 16.64 -9.88 6.73
C ARG A 164 15.30 -10.37 7.31
N GLU A 165 14.53 -11.12 6.54
CA GLU A 165 13.16 -11.53 6.88
C GLU A 165 12.16 -10.36 7.05
N GLY A 166 12.49 -9.18 6.54
CA GLY A 166 11.56 -8.07 6.42
C GLY A 166 10.49 -8.33 5.35
N TYR A 167 9.36 -7.62 5.44
CA TYR A 167 8.23 -7.77 4.53
C TYR A 167 8.07 -6.54 3.64
N LEU A 168 7.88 -6.78 2.35
CA LEU A 168 7.25 -5.82 1.46
C LEU A 168 5.75 -6.09 1.44
N LEU A 169 4.95 -5.05 1.66
CA LEU A 169 3.51 -5.08 1.52
C LEU A 169 3.09 -4.10 0.41
N LEU A 170 2.47 -4.63 -0.64
CA LEU A 170 1.87 -3.82 -1.71
C LEU A 170 0.37 -4.05 -1.72
N ALA A 171 -0.41 -2.99 -1.57
CA ALA A 171 -1.86 -3.05 -1.77
C ALA A 171 -2.20 -2.36 -3.08
N GLU A 172 -2.52 -3.12 -4.12
CA GLU A 172 -2.63 -2.62 -5.49
C GLU A 172 -3.70 -3.35 -6.31
N MET A 173 -4.15 -2.69 -7.38
CA MET A 173 -4.99 -3.32 -8.39
C MET A 173 -4.16 -4.29 -9.22
N ILE A 174 -4.53 -5.56 -9.21
CA ILE A 174 -3.97 -6.58 -10.09
C ILE A 174 -4.96 -6.80 -11.23
N GLU A 175 -4.54 -6.56 -12.45
CA GLU A 175 -5.39 -6.63 -13.64
C GLU A 175 -5.00 -7.81 -14.53
N PRO A 176 -5.93 -8.72 -14.87
CA PRO A 176 -5.62 -9.81 -15.80
C PRO A 176 -5.32 -9.27 -17.20
N ARG A 177 -4.32 -9.83 -17.88
CA ARG A 177 -3.93 -9.48 -19.27
C ARG A 177 -4.90 -10.04 -20.29
N THR A 178 -6.13 -9.53 -20.34
CA THR A 178 -7.05 -9.87 -21.43
C THR A 178 -7.09 -8.76 -22.48
N PHE A 179 -7.37 -9.13 -23.74
CA PHE A 179 -7.55 -8.16 -24.84
C PHE A 179 -8.58 -7.08 -24.48
N TRP A 180 -9.68 -7.49 -23.85
CA TRP A 180 -10.75 -6.60 -23.41
C TRP A 180 -10.31 -5.65 -22.31
N ASN A 181 -9.42 -6.07 -21.42
CA ASN A 181 -8.85 -5.20 -20.38
C ASN A 181 -7.96 -4.12 -21.00
N ARG A 182 -7.20 -4.42 -22.04
CA ARG A 182 -6.39 -3.40 -22.73
C ARG A 182 -7.24 -2.30 -23.35
N ILE A 183 -8.38 -2.66 -23.95
CA ILE A 183 -9.36 -1.70 -24.48
C ILE A 183 -10.01 -0.93 -23.33
N GLY A 184 -10.45 -1.61 -22.27
CA GLY A 184 -11.05 -1.00 -21.08
C GLY A 184 -10.12 -0.04 -20.38
N GLN A 185 -8.83 -0.37 -20.25
CA GLN A 185 -7.80 0.53 -19.72
C GLN A 185 -7.65 1.80 -20.56
N GLY A 186 -7.72 1.69 -21.88
CA GLY A 186 -7.69 2.86 -22.78
C GLY A 186 -8.85 3.84 -22.50
N TRP A 187 -10.06 3.32 -22.38
CA TRP A 187 -11.25 4.11 -22.01
C TRP A 187 -11.16 4.69 -20.60
N GLN A 188 -10.66 3.92 -19.65
CA GLN A 188 -10.48 4.35 -18.27
C GLN A 188 -9.42 5.46 -18.16
N LYS A 189 -8.29 5.32 -18.87
CA LYS A 189 -7.25 6.36 -18.94
C LYS A 189 -7.78 7.65 -19.56
N LEU A 190 -8.60 7.53 -20.62
CA LEU A 190 -9.25 8.69 -21.24
C LEU A 190 -10.23 9.36 -20.27
N HIS A 191 -11.05 8.59 -19.56
CA HIS A 191 -11.97 9.08 -18.54
C HIS A 191 -11.25 9.83 -17.42
N LEU A 192 -10.19 9.23 -16.87
CA LEU A 192 -9.37 9.85 -15.82
C LEU A 192 -8.71 11.15 -16.29
N ARG A 193 -8.17 11.14 -17.51
CA ARG A 193 -7.48 12.32 -18.08
C ARG A 193 -8.42 13.45 -18.42
N VAL A 194 -9.56 13.15 -19.05
CA VAL A 194 -10.46 14.17 -19.64
C VAL A 194 -11.53 14.60 -18.65
N ILE A 195 -12.17 13.65 -17.96
CA ILE A 195 -13.32 13.94 -17.10
C ILE A 195 -12.89 14.25 -15.68
N GLN A 196 -12.00 13.45 -15.11
CA GLN A 196 -11.54 13.63 -13.73
C GLN A 196 -10.30 14.53 -13.61
N ARG A 197 -9.67 14.91 -14.74
CA ARG A 197 -8.44 15.71 -14.80
C ARG A 197 -7.29 15.14 -13.94
N ASN A 198 -7.28 13.84 -13.75
CA ASN A 198 -6.22 13.14 -13.00
C ASN A 198 -5.22 12.50 -13.97
N SER A 199 -4.24 13.29 -14.41
CA SER A 199 -3.24 12.85 -15.40
C SER A 199 -2.24 11.85 -14.81
N ALA A 200 -1.92 11.94 -13.54
CA ALA A 200 -0.98 11.02 -12.86
C ALA A 200 -1.56 9.60 -12.81
N GLU A 201 -2.82 9.47 -12.42
CA GLU A 201 -3.52 8.18 -12.40
C GLU A 201 -3.69 7.57 -13.81
N ALA A 202 -3.91 8.42 -14.81
CA ALA A 202 -4.04 7.99 -16.21
C ALA A 202 -2.73 7.45 -16.82
N GLN A 203 -1.58 7.78 -16.24
CA GLN A 203 -0.25 7.29 -16.67
C GLN A 203 0.16 6.00 -15.97
N GLY A 204 -0.56 5.57 -14.95
CA GLY A 204 -0.26 4.37 -14.18
C GLY A 204 -0.18 3.09 -15.05
N VAL A 205 0.73 2.21 -14.67
CA VAL A 205 0.91 0.88 -15.29
C VAL A 205 0.44 -0.17 -14.31
N TYR A 206 -0.61 -0.90 -14.68
CA TYR A 206 -1.12 -2.01 -13.88
C TYR A 206 -0.52 -3.31 -14.37
N TYR A 207 -0.18 -4.17 -13.44
CA TYR A 207 0.48 -5.45 -13.68
C TYR A 207 -0.49 -6.59 -13.41
N ASP A 208 -0.29 -7.70 -14.12
CA ASP A 208 -0.95 -8.94 -13.78
C ASP A 208 -0.23 -9.68 -12.63
N GLN A 209 -0.86 -10.73 -12.13
CA GLN A 209 -0.32 -11.47 -11.00
C GLN A 209 1.04 -12.13 -11.31
N GLU A 210 1.20 -12.67 -12.51
CA GLU A 210 2.44 -13.35 -12.91
C GLU A 210 3.60 -12.34 -13.07
N GLU A 211 3.31 -11.15 -13.58
CA GLU A 211 4.29 -10.08 -13.72
C GLU A 211 4.79 -9.61 -12.35
N ILE A 212 3.87 -9.39 -11.40
CA ILE A 212 4.24 -8.97 -10.03
C ILE A 212 5.09 -10.05 -9.37
N ILE A 213 4.68 -11.31 -9.45
CA ILE A 213 5.43 -12.44 -8.89
C ILE A 213 6.83 -12.51 -9.51
N ARG A 214 6.92 -12.42 -10.84
CA ARG A 214 8.21 -12.45 -11.54
C ARG A 214 9.12 -11.32 -11.10
N MET A 215 8.63 -10.08 -11.13
CA MET A 215 9.42 -8.91 -10.71
C MET A 215 9.92 -9.03 -9.26
N LEU A 216 9.10 -9.58 -8.36
CA LEU A 216 9.49 -9.80 -6.98
C LEU A 216 10.61 -10.84 -6.87
N PHE A 217 10.49 -12.00 -7.55
CA PHE A 217 11.53 -13.02 -7.54
C PHE A 217 12.82 -12.55 -8.23
N ASP A 218 12.71 -11.83 -9.35
CA ASP A 218 13.87 -11.26 -10.05
C ASP A 218 14.63 -10.24 -9.19
N THR A 219 13.91 -9.54 -8.28
CA THR A 219 14.52 -8.64 -7.30
C THR A 219 15.20 -9.37 -6.14
N GLY A 220 14.84 -10.63 -5.89
CA GLY A 220 15.39 -11.46 -4.80
C GLY A 220 14.41 -11.72 -3.66
N PHE A 221 13.18 -11.23 -3.73
CA PHE A 221 12.15 -11.55 -2.76
C PHE A 221 11.79 -13.05 -2.79
N ARG A 222 11.33 -13.55 -1.65
CA ARG A 222 10.92 -14.95 -1.45
C ARG A 222 9.52 -14.99 -0.86
N GLN A 223 8.89 -16.17 -0.90
CA GLN A 223 7.60 -16.40 -0.24
C GLN A 223 6.54 -15.34 -0.57
N VAL A 224 6.30 -15.14 -1.85
CA VAL A 224 5.28 -14.19 -2.32
C VAL A 224 3.89 -14.76 -2.08
N VAL A 225 3.04 -14.00 -1.39
CA VAL A 225 1.62 -14.29 -1.17
C VAL A 225 0.80 -13.16 -1.75
N ILE A 226 -0.20 -13.48 -2.56
CA ILE A 226 -1.14 -12.53 -3.12
C ILE A 226 -2.53 -12.90 -2.67
N GLN A 227 -3.20 -11.96 -2.01
CA GLN A 227 -4.57 -12.14 -1.54
C GLN A 227 -5.48 -11.05 -2.10
N GLY A 228 -6.47 -11.43 -2.89
CA GLY A 228 -7.55 -10.53 -3.31
C GLY A 228 -8.40 -10.11 -2.11
N LEU A 229 -8.63 -8.81 -1.97
CA LEU A 229 -9.46 -8.27 -0.88
C LEU A 229 -10.94 -8.22 -1.24
N LYS A 230 -11.28 -8.40 -2.52
CA LYS A 230 -12.66 -8.53 -3.00
C LYS A 230 -12.71 -9.42 -4.23
N ILE A 231 -13.73 -10.27 -4.28
CA ILE A 231 -14.05 -11.04 -5.49
C ILE A 231 -14.60 -10.08 -6.54
N PRO A 232 -14.01 -10.02 -7.75
CA PRO A 232 -14.47 -9.12 -8.79
C PRO A 232 -15.90 -9.46 -9.22
N SER A 233 -16.70 -8.44 -9.48
CA SER A 233 -18.07 -8.60 -10.02
C SER A 233 -18.09 -9.08 -11.49
N SER A 234 -16.92 -9.16 -12.13
CA SER A 234 -16.71 -9.61 -13.50
C SER A 234 -15.29 -10.17 -13.63
N PRO A 235 -15.09 -11.29 -14.36
CA PRO A 235 -13.76 -11.90 -14.58
C PRO A 235 -12.79 -11.00 -15.36
N HIS A 236 -13.29 -9.92 -15.95
CA HIS A 236 -12.49 -8.95 -16.71
C HIS A 236 -12.06 -7.72 -15.86
N LYS A 237 -12.54 -7.61 -14.62
CA LYS A 237 -12.13 -6.52 -13.75
C LYS A 237 -10.94 -6.95 -12.88
N GLY A 238 -9.99 -6.04 -12.69
CA GLY A 238 -8.90 -6.23 -11.76
C GLY A 238 -9.40 -6.46 -10.33
N VAL A 239 -8.56 -7.09 -9.54
CA VAL A 239 -8.81 -7.35 -8.11
C VAL A 239 -7.85 -6.50 -7.30
N PHE A 240 -8.40 -5.69 -6.40
CA PHE A 240 -7.55 -5.04 -5.41
C PHE A 240 -7.02 -6.10 -4.45
N SER A 241 -5.71 -6.22 -4.42
CA SER A 241 -5.02 -7.32 -3.75
C SER A 241 -3.94 -6.80 -2.82
N LEU A 242 -3.73 -7.52 -1.74
CA LEU A 242 -2.56 -7.35 -0.90
C LEU A 242 -1.51 -8.38 -1.30
N VAL A 243 -0.34 -7.89 -1.66
CA VAL A 243 0.85 -8.67 -1.98
C VAL A 243 1.80 -8.56 -0.80
N ALA A 244 2.19 -9.69 -0.24
CA ALA A 244 3.22 -9.78 0.78
C ALA A 244 4.40 -10.60 0.27
N ALA A 245 5.61 -10.06 0.36
CA ALA A 245 6.83 -10.73 -0.05
C ALA A 245 7.93 -10.59 1.02
N THR A 246 8.70 -11.64 1.28
CA THR A 246 9.81 -11.62 2.25
C THR A 246 11.15 -11.44 1.55
N LYS A 247 12.07 -10.71 2.20
CA LYS A 247 13.46 -10.62 1.79
C LYS A 247 14.26 -11.86 2.17
#